data_7eaef156dcd013eb4aca0a0be734e324
#
_entry.id   7eaef156dcd013eb4aca0a0be734e324
#
_cell.length_a   1.000
_cell.length_b   1.000
_cell.length_c   1.000
_cell.angle_alpha   90.00
_cell.angle_beta   90.00
_cell.angle_gamma   90.00
#
_symmetry.space_group_name_H-M   'P 1'
#
loop_
_entity.id
_entity.type
_entity.pdbx_description
1 polymer ?
#
loop_
_entity_poly.entity_id
_entity_poly.type
_entity_poly.pdbx_seq_one_letter_code
_entity_poly.pdbx_strand_id
1 'polypeptide(L)'
;PNFYAITNPTNNKTFQVSKDQYTTVNHIKLAELFDSMDRKVKHVSSIRNGSKIVAETAIDTQDVDGNGDNMQNYLVGINSHDGSSSLCFALRQERLICANQFNFVQSTAGLKLRHTKSINELIPHIKNLIDTANNKFTGNIEDLRRLHRAHLDENGFRDLLENTMKEIFKDRLQGTKKRTVRGIQTEMPKTINNSLEKEYYTIINNMRNEKVNGKFERSAYNIMNGCTQYLTHQSGRLENETARNRARLESLMGGSAAKRINTCRDYLLAHV
;
A
#
# COMPACT_ATOMS: atom_id res chain seq x y z
N PRO A 1 8.33 -24.57 29.23
CA PRO A 1 8.74 -23.85 28.03
C PRO A 1 9.64 -22.70 28.41
N ASN A 2 10.84 -22.64 27.77
CA ASN A 2 11.77 -21.56 28.00
C ASN A 2 11.28 -20.30 27.24
N PHE A 3 11.34 -19.17 27.92
CA PHE A 3 11.03 -17.85 27.32
C PHE A 3 12.30 -17.02 27.32
N TYR A 4 12.45 -16.20 26.30
CA TYR A 4 13.51 -15.21 26.19
C TYR A 4 12.98 -13.88 25.69
N ALA A 5 13.63 -12.81 26.13
CA ALA A 5 13.29 -11.44 25.69
C ALA A 5 14.11 -11.06 24.46
N ILE A 6 13.46 -10.49 23.46
CA ILE A 6 14.11 -9.88 22.33
C ILE A 6 14.21 -8.39 22.65
N THR A 7 15.44 -7.89 22.79
CA THR A 7 15.72 -6.53 23.24
C THR A 7 16.45 -5.72 22.19
N ASN A 8 16.25 -4.41 22.23
CA ASN A 8 17.07 -3.47 21.47
C ASN A 8 18.44 -3.33 22.16
N PRO A 9 19.57 -3.68 21.51
CA PRO A 9 20.89 -3.64 22.11
C PRO A 9 21.35 -2.21 22.46
N THR A 10 20.78 -1.18 21.84
CA THR A 10 21.17 0.22 22.07
C THR A 10 20.58 0.80 23.35
N ASN A 11 19.36 0.40 23.72
CA ASN A 11 18.64 0.99 24.86
C ASN A 11 18.05 -0.03 25.81
N ASN A 12 18.35 -1.33 25.62
CA ASN A 12 17.86 -2.47 26.39
C ASN A 12 16.32 -2.59 26.47
N LYS A 13 15.59 -1.90 25.61
CA LYS A 13 14.13 -1.99 25.57
C LYS A 13 13.69 -3.33 24.99
N THR A 14 12.83 -4.04 25.72
CA THR A 14 12.25 -5.29 25.23
C THR A 14 11.23 -5.02 24.13
N PHE A 15 11.40 -5.64 22.97
CA PHE A 15 10.45 -5.63 21.88
C PHE A 15 9.35 -6.66 22.07
N GLN A 16 9.73 -7.88 22.44
CA GLN A 16 8.78 -8.95 22.76
C GLN A 16 9.43 -10.02 23.64
N VAL A 17 8.61 -10.86 24.25
CA VAL A 17 9.00 -12.11 24.91
C VAL A 17 8.51 -13.27 24.06
N SER A 18 9.40 -14.18 23.69
CA SER A 18 9.11 -15.30 22.80
C SER A 18 9.53 -16.64 23.40
N LYS A 19 8.93 -17.71 22.88
CA LYS A 19 9.30 -19.09 23.20
C LYS A 19 10.53 -19.51 22.38
N ASP A 20 11.17 -20.60 22.81
CA ASP A 20 12.36 -21.20 22.18
C ASP A 20 12.20 -21.64 20.71
N GLN A 21 10.96 -21.73 20.21
CA GLN A 21 10.67 -22.01 18.80
C GLN A 21 10.83 -20.79 17.87
N TYR A 22 10.88 -19.58 18.44
CA TYR A 22 11.05 -18.34 17.66
C TYR A 22 12.53 -18.15 17.32
N THR A 23 12.83 -17.95 16.05
CA THR A 23 14.18 -17.62 15.58
C THR A 23 14.24 -16.15 15.22
N THR A 24 15.06 -15.39 15.94
CA THR A 24 15.28 -13.97 15.63
C THR A 24 16.06 -13.84 14.33
N VAL A 25 15.51 -13.13 13.37
CA VAL A 25 16.21 -12.72 12.16
C VAL A 25 16.70 -11.29 12.35
N ASN A 26 18.01 -11.09 12.39
CA ASN A 26 18.59 -9.76 12.52
C ASN A 26 18.21 -8.90 11.31
N HIS A 27 18.00 -7.60 11.52
CA HIS A 27 17.73 -6.65 10.44
C HIS A 27 18.85 -6.60 9.39
N ILE A 28 20.10 -6.82 9.81
CA ILE A 28 21.25 -6.94 8.89
C ILE A 28 21.05 -8.10 7.91
N LYS A 29 20.45 -9.21 8.36
CA LYS A 29 20.17 -10.35 7.48
C LYS A 29 19.25 -10.00 6.34
N LEU A 30 18.32 -9.05 6.53
CA LEU A 30 17.48 -8.55 5.45
C LEU A 30 18.33 -7.82 4.37
N ALA A 31 19.31 -7.01 4.77
CA ALA A 31 20.23 -6.36 3.82
C ALA A 31 21.10 -7.40 3.08
N GLU A 32 21.67 -8.37 3.81
CA GLU A 32 22.44 -9.46 3.19
C GLU A 32 21.63 -10.26 2.17
N LEU A 33 20.31 -10.41 2.38
CA LEU A 33 19.45 -11.07 1.41
C LEU A 33 19.30 -10.26 0.12
N PHE A 34 19.18 -8.93 0.20
CA PHE A 34 19.18 -8.08 -0.99
C PHE A 34 20.53 -8.15 -1.70
N ASP A 35 21.65 -8.11 -0.97
CA ASP A 35 23.00 -8.22 -1.54
C ASP A 35 23.20 -9.58 -2.23
N SER A 36 22.69 -10.67 -1.65
CA SER A 36 22.76 -12.02 -2.27
C SER A 36 22.01 -12.15 -3.60
N MET A 37 21.11 -11.22 -3.87
CA MET A 37 20.32 -11.12 -5.11
C MET A 37 20.92 -10.07 -6.08
N ASP A 38 22.10 -9.56 -5.81
CA ASP A 38 22.75 -8.46 -6.53
C ASP A 38 21.87 -7.21 -6.61
N ARG A 39 21.16 -6.90 -5.49
CA ARG A 39 20.23 -5.79 -5.38
C ARG A 39 20.65 -4.85 -4.27
N LYS A 40 21.09 -3.63 -4.63
CA LYS A 40 21.42 -2.61 -3.66
C LYS A 40 20.18 -2.03 -3.02
N VAL A 41 20.11 -2.05 -1.70
CA VAL A 41 19.03 -1.38 -0.95
C VAL A 41 19.10 0.12 -1.21
N LYS A 42 17.99 0.71 -1.68
CA LYS A 42 17.87 2.15 -1.93
C LYS A 42 17.31 2.93 -0.75
N HIS A 43 16.32 2.35 -0.08
CA HIS A 43 15.64 2.98 1.04
C HIS A 43 15.51 2.01 2.21
N VAL A 44 15.75 2.52 3.41
CA VAL A 44 15.52 1.80 4.66
C VAL A 44 14.70 2.69 5.59
N SER A 45 13.58 2.17 6.06
CA SER A 45 12.73 2.83 7.05
C SER A 45 12.68 1.99 8.32
N SER A 46 12.99 2.62 9.45
CA SER A 46 12.86 2.02 10.78
C SER A 46 11.61 2.57 11.45
N ILE A 47 10.72 1.68 11.88
CA ILE A 47 9.47 2.01 12.54
C ILE A 47 9.32 1.29 13.87
N ARG A 48 8.37 1.71 14.70
CA ARG A 48 8.11 1.14 16.04
C ARG A 48 9.37 1.10 16.92
N ASN A 49 10.12 2.22 16.94
CA ASN A 49 11.35 2.37 17.72
C ASN A 49 12.43 1.32 17.39
N GLY A 50 12.56 0.95 16.11
CA GLY A 50 13.57 0.00 15.65
C GLY A 50 13.14 -1.46 15.70
N SER A 51 11.94 -1.78 16.22
CA SER A 51 11.47 -3.17 16.25
C SER A 51 11.05 -3.69 14.89
N LYS A 52 10.77 -2.82 13.92
CA LYS A 52 10.40 -3.17 12.56
C LYS A 52 11.18 -2.35 11.54
N ILE A 53 11.67 -3.02 10.52
CA ILE A 53 12.40 -2.41 9.41
C ILE A 53 11.73 -2.74 8.08
N VAL A 54 11.77 -1.79 7.17
CA VAL A 54 11.37 -1.92 5.78
C VAL A 54 12.54 -1.51 4.93
N ALA A 55 13.00 -2.38 4.06
CA ALA A 55 14.07 -2.12 3.11
C ALA A 55 13.53 -2.29 1.69
N GLU A 56 13.94 -1.41 0.77
CA GLU A 56 13.45 -1.40 -0.60
C GLU A 56 14.59 -1.30 -1.60
N THR A 57 14.49 -2.06 -2.68
CA THR A 57 15.34 -1.95 -3.86
C THR A 57 14.51 -1.76 -5.11
N ALA A 58 14.97 -0.91 -6.03
CA ALA A 58 14.34 -0.77 -7.33
C ALA A 58 14.65 -1.99 -8.20
N ILE A 59 13.65 -2.46 -8.94
CA ILE A 59 13.80 -3.55 -9.90
C ILE A 59 13.97 -2.98 -11.30
N ASP A 60 12.94 -2.29 -11.79
CA ASP A 60 12.88 -1.69 -13.13
C ASP A 60 11.94 -0.47 -13.15
N THR A 61 11.96 0.24 -14.25
CA THR A 61 11.05 1.34 -14.54
C THR A 61 10.33 1.06 -15.84
N GLN A 62 9.01 1.25 -15.85
CA GLN A 62 8.17 1.02 -17.03
C GLN A 62 7.28 2.22 -17.31
N ASP A 63 7.19 2.61 -18.57
CA ASP A 63 6.34 3.70 -19.03
C ASP A 63 4.91 3.18 -19.30
N VAL A 64 3.90 3.87 -18.74
CA VAL A 64 2.50 3.47 -18.88
C VAL A 64 1.91 3.89 -20.22
N ASP A 65 2.13 5.15 -20.61
CA ASP A 65 1.47 5.77 -21.75
C ASP A 65 2.38 6.01 -22.97
N GLY A 66 3.68 5.73 -22.84
CA GLY A 66 4.68 6.02 -23.87
C GLY A 66 5.13 7.49 -23.91
N ASN A 67 4.69 8.32 -22.96
CA ASN A 67 4.98 9.77 -22.92
C ASN A 67 5.74 10.17 -21.64
N GLY A 68 6.34 9.21 -20.94
CA GLY A 68 7.16 9.46 -19.75
C GLY A 68 6.39 9.34 -18.42
N ASP A 69 5.19 8.80 -18.42
CA ASP A 69 4.49 8.44 -17.18
C ASP A 69 5.06 7.15 -16.60
N ASN A 70 6.17 7.31 -15.91
CA ASN A 70 7.00 6.20 -15.45
C ASN A 70 6.54 5.62 -14.11
N MET A 71 6.38 4.30 -14.08
CA MET A 71 6.17 3.48 -12.89
C MET A 71 7.46 2.80 -12.48
N GLN A 72 7.93 3.06 -11.27
CA GLN A 72 9.05 2.36 -10.66
C GLN A 72 8.56 1.14 -9.90
N ASN A 73 9.13 0.00 -10.21
CA ASN A 73 8.88 -1.25 -9.51
C ASN A 73 9.92 -1.47 -8.41
N TYR A 74 9.45 -1.85 -7.22
CA TYR A 74 10.28 -2.12 -6.05
C TYR A 74 10.06 -3.51 -5.51
N LEU A 75 11.14 -4.16 -5.09
CA LEU A 75 11.10 -5.26 -4.13
C LEU A 75 11.23 -4.66 -2.73
N VAL A 76 10.28 -5.00 -1.86
CA VAL A 76 10.19 -4.54 -0.49
C VAL A 76 10.41 -5.71 0.45
N GLY A 77 11.39 -5.61 1.32
CA GLY A 77 11.63 -6.55 2.42
C GLY A 77 11.19 -5.96 3.75
N ILE A 78 10.46 -6.72 4.54
CA ILE A 78 9.95 -6.31 5.86
C ILE A 78 10.39 -7.34 6.88
N ASN A 79 10.96 -6.88 7.99
CA ASN A 79 11.30 -7.71 9.14
C ASN A 79 10.86 -7.04 10.44
N SER A 80 10.40 -7.81 11.43
CA SER A 80 10.07 -7.27 12.75
C SER A 80 10.57 -8.15 13.89
N HIS A 81 10.91 -7.50 15.00
CA HIS A 81 11.32 -8.14 16.25
C HIS A 81 10.24 -8.10 17.33
N ASP A 82 9.09 -7.44 17.06
CA ASP A 82 7.97 -7.29 18.00
C ASP A 82 6.79 -8.22 17.69
N GLY A 83 6.99 -9.21 16.82
CA GLY A 83 5.94 -10.15 16.41
C GLY A 83 4.86 -9.54 15.49
N SER A 84 4.95 -8.25 15.16
CA SER A 84 3.94 -7.55 14.33
C SER A 84 3.96 -7.96 12.87
N SER A 85 5.05 -8.58 12.40
CA SER A 85 5.22 -9.00 11.01
C SER A 85 6.15 -10.20 10.93
N SER A 86 5.88 -11.10 10.00
CA SER A 86 6.86 -12.10 9.55
C SER A 86 7.98 -11.46 8.76
N LEU A 87 9.10 -12.14 8.54
CA LEU A 87 10.00 -11.78 7.43
C LEU A 87 9.21 -11.93 6.14
N CYS A 88 9.08 -10.84 5.40
CA CYS A 88 8.20 -10.77 4.24
C CYS A 88 8.90 -10.04 3.11
N PHE A 89 8.72 -10.55 1.89
CA PHE A 89 9.07 -9.84 0.67
C PHE A 89 7.79 -9.55 -0.10
N ALA A 90 7.67 -8.35 -0.62
CA ALA A 90 6.51 -7.85 -1.34
C ALA A 90 6.94 -7.01 -2.53
N LEU A 91 6.02 -6.80 -3.45
CA LEU A 91 6.20 -5.94 -4.60
C LEU A 91 5.44 -4.64 -4.40
N ARG A 92 6.04 -3.53 -4.80
CA ARG A 92 5.43 -2.20 -4.77
C ARG A 92 5.64 -1.51 -6.11
N GLN A 93 4.62 -0.87 -6.62
CA GLN A 93 4.72 0.04 -7.75
C GLN A 93 4.44 1.46 -7.30
N GLU A 94 5.22 2.38 -7.82
CA GLU A 94 5.13 3.80 -7.51
C GLU A 94 5.27 4.62 -8.79
N ARG A 95 4.36 5.57 -8.97
CA ARG A 95 4.42 6.51 -10.07
C ARG A 95 5.44 7.59 -9.76
N LEU A 96 6.47 7.76 -10.59
CA LEU A 96 7.60 8.66 -10.30
C LEU A 96 7.21 10.14 -10.28
N ILE A 97 6.24 10.56 -11.09
CA ILE A 97 5.83 11.97 -11.19
C ILE A 97 5.24 12.51 -9.88
N CYS A 98 4.51 11.69 -9.13
CA CYS A 98 3.78 12.13 -7.92
C CYS A 98 4.01 11.23 -6.71
N ALA A 99 4.93 10.26 -6.80
CA ALA A 99 5.19 9.25 -5.77
C ALA A 99 3.91 8.52 -5.27
N ASN A 100 2.87 8.43 -6.11
CA ASN A 100 1.66 7.69 -5.80
C ASN A 100 1.93 6.20 -5.82
N GLN A 101 1.51 5.53 -4.77
CA GLN A 101 1.64 4.09 -4.67
C GLN A 101 0.44 3.40 -5.32
N PHE A 102 0.67 2.68 -6.43
CA PHE A 102 -0.39 2.05 -7.22
C PHE A 102 -0.69 0.62 -6.81
N ASN A 103 0.29 -0.07 -6.26
CA ASN A 103 0.14 -1.45 -5.91
C ASN A 103 1.07 -1.82 -4.75
N PHE A 104 0.52 -2.45 -3.74
CA PHE A 104 1.30 -3.06 -2.68
C PHE A 104 0.82 -4.49 -2.47
N VAL A 105 1.56 -5.44 -3.02
CA VAL A 105 1.18 -6.85 -3.00
C VAL A 105 1.82 -7.53 -1.79
N GLN A 106 1.22 -7.38 -0.62
CA GLN A 106 1.66 -8.10 0.57
C GLN A 106 1.02 -9.50 0.70
N SER A 107 -0.18 -9.70 0.14
CA SER A 107 -0.98 -10.88 0.47
C SER A 107 -0.98 -12.01 -0.56
N THR A 108 -0.78 -11.73 -1.83
CA THR A 108 -0.97 -12.72 -2.90
C THR A 108 0.28 -13.14 -3.66
N ALA A 109 1.34 -12.35 -3.59
CA ALA A 109 2.60 -12.61 -4.29
C ALA A 109 3.84 -12.48 -3.41
N GLY A 110 3.69 -12.09 -2.14
CA GLY A 110 4.80 -11.96 -1.21
C GLY A 110 5.11 -13.26 -0.49
N LEU A 111 6.40 -13.55 -0.33
CA LEU A 111 6.86 -14.62 0.53
C LEU A 111 6.76 -14.16 1.98
N LYS A 112 6.01 -14.89 2.81
CA LYS A 112 5.94 -14.69 4.26
C LYS A 112 6.62 -15.86 4.96
N LEU A 113 7.72 -15.56 5.63
CA LEU A 113 8.49 -16.55 6.40
C LEU A 113 8.26 -16.31 7.88
N ARG A 114 7.67 -17.28 8.56
CA ARG A 114 7.56 -17.23 10.02
C ARG A 114 8.95 -17.31 10.64
N HIS A 115 9.17 -16.61 11.74
CA HIS A 115 10.40 -16.65 12.52
C HIS A 115 10.53 -18.00 13.27
N THR A 116 10.79 -19.06 12.50
CA THR A 116 10.99 -20.43 13.01
C THR A 116 12.39 -20.92 12.66
N LYS A 117 12.82 -22.04 13.24
CA LYS A 117 14.16 -22.60 13.00
C LYS A 117 14.46 -22.91 11.52
N SER A 118 13.44 -23.20 10.72
CA SER A 118 13.55 -23.47 9.29
C SER A 118 13.67 -22.23 8.39
N ILE A 119 13.70 -21.02 8.95
CA ILE A 119 13.70 -19.78 8.15
C ILE A 119 14.90 -19.70 7.20
N ASN A 120 16.07 -20.22 7.61
CA ASN A 120 17.28 -20.20 6.78
C ASN A 120 17.17 -21.12 5.56
N GLU A 121 16.37 -22.18 5.62
CA GLU A 121 16.14 -23.10 4.51
C GLU A 121 15.25 -22.49 3.41
N LEU A 122 14.43 -21.50 3.79
CA LEU A 122 13.48 -20.84 2.89
C LEU A 122 14.10 -19.66 2.11
N ILE A 123 15.29 -19.20 2.53
CA ILE A 123 16.00 -18.09 1.90
C ILE A 123 16.26 -18.30 0.41
N PRO A 124 16.68 -19.49 -0.09
CA PRO A 124 16.89 -19.74 -1.51
C PRO A 124 15.63 -19.53 -2.38
N HIS A 125 14.44 -19.69 -1.80
CA HIS A 125 13.17 -19.51 -2.52
C HIS A 125 12.85 -18.04 -2.81
N ILE A 126 13.53 -17.08 -2.16
CA ILE A 126 13.33 -15.64 -2.38
C ILE A 126 13.71 -15.26 -3.80
N LYS A 127 14.75 -15.86 -4.37
CA LYS A 127 15.19 -15.59 -5.74
C LYS A 127 14.13 -15.93 -6.77
N ASN A 128 13.48 -17.09 -6.64
CA ASN A 128 12.38 -17.50 -7.52
C ASN A 128 11.18 -16.55 -7.45
N LEU A 129 11.02 -15.87 -6.32
CA LEU A 129 9.95 -14.90 -6.12
C LEU A 129 10.15 -13.65 -6.97
N ILE A 130 11.38 -13.22 -7.16
CA ILE A 130 11.72 -12.05 -7.98
C ILE A 130 11.43 -12.32 -9.45
N ASP A 131 11.74 -13.51 -9.93
CA ASP A 131 11.48 -13.90 -11.31
C ASP A 131 9.96 -13.96 -11.59
N THR A 132 9.18 -14.45 -10.60
CA THR A 132 7.71 -14.39 -10.64
C THR A 132 7.17 -12.96 -10.55
N ALA A 133 7.89 -12.09 -9.83
CA ALA A 133 7.54 -10.69 -9.63
C ALA A 133 7.55 -9.90 -10.94
N ASN A 134 8.54 -10.10 -11.79
CA ASN A 134 8.67 -9.40 -13.06
C ASN A 134 7.46 -9.66 -13.96
N ASN A 135 6.95 -10.88 -14.02
CA ASN A 135 5.75 -11.21 -14.80
C ASN A 135 4.50 -10.49 -14.26
N LYS A 136 4.39 -10.32 -12.92
CA LYS A 136 3.26 -9.59 -12.32
C LYS A 136 3.34 -8.10 -12.56
N PHE A 137 4.52 -7.50 -12.54
CA PHE A 137 4.68 -6.10 -12.87
C PHE A 137 4.27 -5.80 -14.31
N THR A 138 4.64 -6.67 -15.25
CA THR A 138 4.22 -6.52 -16.65
C THR A 138 2.69 -6.57 -16.78
N GLY A 139 2.02 -7.50 -16.10
CA GLY A 139 0.56 -7.56 -16.05
C GLY A 139 -0.07 -6.29 -15.46
N ASN A 140 0.48 -5.79 -14.36
CA ASN A 140 -0.01 -4.54 -13.74
C ASN A 140 0.15 -3.32 -14.65
N ILE A 141 1.22 -3.21 -15.42
CA ILE A 141 1.39 -2.11 -16.37
C ILE A 141 0.36 -2.19 -17.50
N GLU A 142 0.05 -3.39 -18.00
CA GLU A 142 -1.00 -3.53 -19.03
C GLU A 142 -2.38 -3.19 -18.46
N ASP A 143 -2.66 -3.53 -17.21
CA ASP A 143 -3.86 -3.08 -16.49
C ASP A 143 -3.95 -1.53 -16.45
N LEU A 144 -2.85 -0.86 -16.10
CA LEU A 144 -2.80 0.61 -16.08
C LEU A 144 -2.97 1.21 -17.48
N ARG A 145 -2.38 0.61 -18.51
CA ARG A 145 -2.57 1.01 -19.92
C ARG A 145 -4.02 0.84 -20.36
N ARG A 146 -4.68 -0.22 -19.91
CA ARG A 146 -6.11 -0.43 -20.16
C ARG A 146 -6.95 0.67 -19.53
N LEU A 147 -6.69 1.02 -18.26
CA LEU A 147 -7.35 2.14 -17.58
C LEU A 147 -7.08 3.49 -18.28
N HIS A 148 -5.87 3.71 -18.78
CA HIS A 148 -5.51 4.91 -19.50
C HIS A 148 -6.28 5.06 -20.83
N ARG A 149 -6.43 3.96 -21.57
CA ARG A 149 -7.20 3.94 -22.85
C ARG A 149 -8.71 4.07 -22.66
N ALA A 150 -9.23 3.83 -21.46
CA ALA A 150 -10.64 3.92 -21.14
C ALA A 150 -11.06 5.38 -20.90
N HIS A 151 -11.33 6.09 -21.99
CA HIS A 151 -11.88 7.45 -21.98
C HIS A 151 -13.40 7.43 -21.84
N LEU A 152 -13.93 8.32 -21.03
CA LEU A 152 -15.34 8.41 -20.65
C LEU A 152 -15.91 9.78 -20.99
N ASP A 153 -17.19 9.84 -21.29
CA ASP A 153 -17.91 11.10 -21.30
C ASP A 153 -18.06 11.65 -19.86
N GLU A 154 -18.61 12.84 -19.74
CA GLU A 154 -18.71 13.51 -18.44
C GLU A 154 -19.60 12.76 -17.43
N ASN A 155 -20.69 12.17 -17.90
CA ASN A 155 -21.62 11.44 -17.03
C ASN A 155 -21.00 10.09 -16.62
N GLY A 156 -20.48 9.33 -17.57
CA GLY A 156 -19.82 8.05 -17.29
C GLY A 156 -18.61 8.21 -16.36
N PHE A 157 -17.82 9.29 -16.55
CA PHE A 157 -16.69 9.59 -15.66
C PHE A 157 -17.15 9.90 -14.22
N ARG A 158 -18.19 10.70 -14.05
CA ARG A 158 -18.76 11.02 -12.75
C ARG A 158 -19.33 9.78 -12.07
N ASP A 159 -20.12 8.99 -12.80
CA ASP A 159 -20.76 7.79 -12.26
C ASP A 159 -19.71 6.73 -11.88
N LEU A 160 -18.68 6.53 -12.70
CA LEU A 160 -17.57 5.62 -12.39
C LEU A 160 -16.80 6.09 -11.16
N LEU A 161 -16.51 7.40 -11.03
CA LEU A 161 -15.85 7.96 -9.85
C LEU A 161 -16.68 7.74 -8.58
N GLU A 162 -17.97 8.08 -8.60
CA GLU A 162 -18.85 7.93 -7.43
C GLU A 162 -18.95 6.47 -6.99
N ASN A 163 -19.12 5.56 -7.93
CA ASN A 163 -19.22 4.13 -7.62
C ASN A 163 -17.88 3.55 -7.14
N THR A 164 -16.75 3.99 -7.71
CA THR A 164 -15.42 3.64 -7.21
C THR A 164 -15.26 4.09 -5.77
N MET A 165 -15.66 5.31 -5.43
CA MET A 165 -15.59 5.81 -4.06
C MET A 165 -16.49 5.04 -3.10
N LYS A 166 -17.69 4.67 -3.53
CA LYS A 166 -18.59 3.81 -2.72
C LYS A 166 -17.92 2.47 -2.42
N GLU A 167 -17.23 1.88 -3.37
CA GLU A 167 -16.54 0.60 -3.18
C GLU A 167 -15.32 0.72 -2.27
N ILE A 168 -14.44 1.68 -2.48
CA ILE A 168 -13.21 1.84 -1.66
C ILE A 168 -13.50 2.28 -0.21
N PHE A 169 -14.66 2.88 0.05
CA PHE A 169 -15.07 3.35 1.38
C PHE A 169 -16.34 2.67 1.92
N LYS A 170 -16.68 1.50 1.39
CA LYS A 170 -17.91 0.77 1.78
C LYS A 170 -18.01 0.49 3.29
N ASP A 171 -16.88 0.28 3.95
CA ASP A 171 -16.80 0.12 5.40
C ASP A 171 -17.32 1.34 6.18
N ARG A 172 -17.18 2.54 5.61
CA ARG A 172 -17.73 3.78 6.19
C ARG A 172 -19.19 4.01 5.84
N LEU A 173 -19.66 3.46 4.72
CA LEU A 173 -21.05 3.60 4.24
C LEU A 173 -21.99 2.57 4.85
N GLN A 174 -21.48 1.40 5.24
CA GLN A 174 -22.30 0.34 5.86
C GLN A 174 -22.69 0.62 7.32
N GLY A 175 -22.05 1.58 7.98
CA GLY A 175 -22.39 1.94 9.35
C GLY A 175 -23.61 2.87 9.41
N THR A 176 -24.60 2.53 10.23
CA THR A 176 -25.67 3.46 10.61
C THR A 176 -25.18 4.41 11.71
N LYS A 177 -25.42 5.72 11.55
CA LYS A 177 -25.27 6.66 12.66
C LYS A 177 -26.53 6.64 13.49
N LYS A 178 -26.44 6.15 14.74
CA LYS A 178 -27.49 6.37 15.72
C LYS A 178 -27.46 7.84 16.14
N ARG A 179 -28.52 8.56 15.86
CA ARG A 179 -28.69 9.94 16.31
C ARG A 179 -29.90 9.99 17.25
N THR A 180 -29.67 10.50 18.46
CA THR A 180 -30.77 10.74 19.39
C THR A 180 -31.34 12.13 19.12
N VAL A 181 -32.55 12.19 18.65
CA VAL A 181 -33.30 13.44 18.48
C VAL A 181 -34.51 13.38 19.45
N ARG A 182 -34.55 14.28 20.41
CA ARG A 182 -35.61 14.35 21.44
C ARG A 182 -35.83 13.02 22.18
N GLY A 183 -34.78 12.29 22.51
CA GLY A 183 -34.88 11.01 23.22
C GLY A 183 -35.21 9.78 22.36
N ILE A 184 -35.44 9.97 21.06
CA ILE A 184 -35.72 8.87 20.12
C ILE A 184 -34.42 8.57 19.32
N GLN A 185 -33.95 7.33 19.37
CA GLN A 185 -32.86 6.87 18.52
C GLN A 185 -33.38 6.63 17.11
N THR A 186 -32.89 7.41 16.15
CA THR A 186 -33.13 7.19 14.72
C THR A 186 -31.88 6.71 14.04
N GLU A 187 -31.96 5.65 13.24
CA GLU A 187 -30.90 5.16 12.41
C GLU A 187 -30.96 5.86 11.05
N MET A 188 -29.92 6.62 10.72
CA MET A 188 -29.81 7.25 9.40
C MET A 188 -28.73 6.54 8.60
N PRO A 189 -29.03 6.04 7.37
CA PRO A 189 -28.00 5.50 6.50
C PRO A 189 -27.00 6.58 6.11
N LYS A 190 -25.71 6.26 6.11
CA LYS A 190 -24.66 7.14 5.62
C LYS A 190 -24.70 7.18 4.10
N THR A 191 -24.79 8.37 3.54
CA THR A 191 -24.63 8.61 2.10
C THR A 191 -23.24 9.12 1.79
N ILE A 192 -22.83 9.03 0.53
CA ILE A 192 -21.54 9.57 0.08
C ILE A 192 -21.42 11.06 0.43
N ASN A 193 -22.48 11.82 0.20
CA ASN A 193 -22.51 13.28 0.45
C ASN A 193 -22.28 13.64 1.91
N ASN A 194 -22.81 12.84 2.85
CA ASN A 194 -22.74 13.15 4.29
C ASN A 194 -21.47 12.63 4.96
N SER A 195 -20.89 11.51 4.45
CA SER A 195 -19.77 10.86 5.13
C SER A 195 -18.46 10.88 4.36
N LEU A 196 -18.49 11.12 3.08
CA LEU A 196 -17.31 11.11 2.17
C LEU A 196 -17.17 12.38 1.34
N GLU A 197 -17.96 13.41 1.60
CA GLU A 197 -17.94 14.66 0.82
C GLU A 197 -16.53 15.29 0.75
N LYS A 198 -15.85 15.37 1.88
CA LYS A 198 -14.50 15.91 1.94
C LYS A 198 -13.51 15.11 1.08
N GLU A 199 -13.56 13.80 1.19
CA GLU A 199 -12.72 12.89 0.42
C GLU A 199 -13.01 13.00 -1.07
N TYR A 200 -14.28 13.07 -1.44
CA TYR A 200 -14.74 13.22 -2.81
C TYR A 200 -14.18 14.49 -3.46
N TYR A 201 -14.37 15.65 -2.83
CA TYR A 201 -13.80 16.91 -3.37
C TYR A 201 -12.28 16.92 -3.39
N THR A 202 -11.63 16.30 -2.40
CA THR A 202 -10.17 16.17 -2.39
C THR A 202 -9.67 15.34 -3.57
N ILE A 203 -10.32 14.22 -3.85
CA ILE A 203 -9.98 13.35 -4.99
C ILE A 203 -10.23 14.07 -6.32
N ILE A 204 -11.35 14.78 -6.46
CA ILE A 204 -11.63 15.61 -7.67
C ILE A 204 -10.54 16.67 -7.88
N ASN A 205 -10.13 17.35 -6.80
CA ASN A 205 -9.06 18.34 -6.90
C ASN A 205 -7.72 17.71 -7.31
N ASN A 206 -7.40 16.54 -6.80
CA ASN A 206 -6.21 15.79 -7.21
C ASN A 206 -6.26 15.50 -8.72
N MET A 207 -7.37 14.96 -9.21
CA MET A 207 -7.55 14.66 -10.64
C MET A 207 -7.45 15.89 -11.53
N ARG A 208 -8.03 17.04 -11.10
CA ARG A 208 -7.97 18.31 -11.85
C ARG A 208 -6.57 18.91 -11.90
N ASN A 209 -5.80 18.74 -10.84
CA ASN A 209 -4.43 19.23 -10.74
C ASN A 209 -3.44 18.32 -11.46
N GLU A 210 -3.83 17.09 -11.73
CA GLU A 210 -3.04 16.14 -12.47
C GLU A 210 -3.27 16.37 -13.98
N LYS A 211 -2.27 16.96 -14.61
CA LYS A 211 -2.30 17.23 -16.04
C LYS A 211 -1.36 16.25 -16.74
N VAL A 212 -1.91 15.27 -17.38
CA VAL A 212 -1.18 14.49 -18.37
C VAL A 212 -1.05 15.37 -19.63
N ASN A 213 0.17 15.69 -20.01
CA ASN A 213 0.45 16.60 -21.15
C ASN A 213 -0.28 17.97 -21.06
N GLY A 214 -0.48 18.48 -19.85
CA GLY A 214 -1.12 19.80 -19.65
C GLY A 214 -2.64 19.81 -19.75
N LYS A 215 -3.30 18.67 -19.98
CA LYS A 215 -4.75 18.56 -20.13
C LYS A 215 -5.34 17.63 -19.08
N PHE A 216 -6.52 17.98 -18.59
CA PHE A 216 -7.34 17.08 -17.80
C PHE A 216 -7.96 16.00 -18.71
N GLU A 217 -7.73 14.74 -18.39
CA GLU A 217 -8.30 13.62 -19.12
C GLU A 217 -9.39 12.92 -18.30
N ARG A 218 -10.52 12.62 -18.95
CA ARG A 218 -11.60 11.81 -18.36
C ARG A 218 -11.34 10.32 -18.62
N SER A 219 -10.27 9.79 -18.06
CA SER A 219 -9.94 8.37 -18.14
C SER A 219 -10.12 7.68 -16.81
N ALA A 220 -10.34 6.37 -16.82
CA ALA A 220 -10.36 5.56 -15.60
C ALA A 220 -9.01 5.61 -14.86
N TYR A 221 -7.91 5.79 -15.60
CA TYR A 221 -6.58 6.00 -15.04
C TYR A 221 -6.49 7.29 -14.20
N ASN A 222 -7.13 8.38 -14.64
CA ASN A 222 -7.16 9.62 -13.85
C ASN A 222 -7.95 9.44 -12.54
N ILE A 223 -9.04 8.65 -12.56
CA ILE A 223 -9.75 8.29 -11.32
C ILE A 223 -8.81 7.50 -10.38
N MET A 224 -8.08 6.51 -10.92
CA MET A 224 -7.10 5.74 -10.15
C MET A 224 -6.04 6.66 -9.52
N ASN A 225 -5.48 7.60 -10.30
CA ASN A 225 -4.48 8.57 -9.84
C ASN A 225 -5.01 9.46 -8.71
N GLY A 226 -6.19 10.04 -8.85
CA GLY A 226 -6.79 10.88 -7.81
C GLY A 226 -7.05 10.13 -6.51
N CYS A 227 -7.56 8.91 -6.61
CA CYS A 227 -7.79 8.03 -5.44
C CYS A 227 -6.48 7.61 -4.77
N THR A 228 -5.49 7.20 -5.54
CA THR A 228 -4.20 6.75 -4.99
C THR A 228 -3.43 7.90 -4.36
N GLN A 229 -3.45 9.09 -4.94
CA GLN A 229 -2.87 10.29 -4.35
C GLN A 229 -3.50 10.61 -2.99
N TYR A 230 -4.82 10.58 -2.90
CA TYR A 230 -5.52 10.75 -1.63
C TYR A 230 -5.10 9.70 -0.60
N LEU A 231 -5.14 8.42 -0.97
CA LEU A 231 -4.85 7.31 -0.06
C LEU A 231 -3.37 7.28 0.37
N THR A 232 -2.45 7.67 -0.51
CA THR A 232 -1.01 7.66 -0.26
C THR A 232 -0.56 8.87 0.57
N HIS A 233 -1.07 10.07 0.26
CA HIS A 233 -0.49 11.32 0.79
C HIS A 233 -1.42 12.11 1.72
N GLN A 234 -2.73 12.00 1.56
CA GLN A 234 -3.69 12.92 2.17
C GLN A 234 -4.62 12.25 3.19
N SER A 235 -4.70 10.91 3.18
CA SER A 235 -5.51 10.17 4.15
C SER A 235 -4.86 10.20 5.55
N GLY A 236 -5.72 10.24 6.59
CA GLY A 236 -5.29 10.21 7.99
C GLY A 236 -5.71 11.46 8.77
N ARG A 237 -5.86 11.31 10.09
CA ARG A 237 -6.42 12.33 11.00
C ARG A 237 -5.45 12.79 12.08
N LEU A 238 -4.21 12.27 12.11
CA LEU A 238 -3.25 12.60 13.14
C LEU A 238 -2.67 14.01 12.91
N GLU A 239 -2.63 14.82 13.95
CA GLU A 239 -2.11 16.20 13.88
C GLU A 239 -0.58 16.22 13.78
N ASN A 240 0.10 15.33 14.50
CA ASN A 240 1.56 15.23 14.44
C ASN A 240 2.02 14.61 13.12
N GLU A 241 2.84 15.33 12.36
CA GLU A 241 3.32 14.93 11.04
C GLU A 241 4.11 13.62 11.08
N THR A 242 5.01 13.45 12.03
CA THR A 242 5.82 12.23 12.18
C THR A 242 4.93 11.01 12.47
N ALA A 243 3.96 11.16 13.39
CA ALA A 243 3.01 10.11 13.71
C ALA A 243 2.11 9.78 12.50
N ARG A 244 1.69 10.81 11.75
CA ARG A 244 0.90 10.66 10.51
C ARG A 244 1.67 9.90 9.44
N ASN A 245 2.92 10.26 9.19
CA ASN A 245 3.75 9.60 8.18
C ASN A 245 4.03 8.13 8.54
N ARG A 246 4.25 7.84 9.82
CA ARG A 246 4.39 6.46 10.31
C ARG A 246 3.11 5.65 10.11
N ALA A 247 1.95 6.19 10.50
CA ALA A 247 0.66 5.52 10.35
C ALA A 247 0.31 5.29 8.86
N ARG A 248 0.66 6.25 7.99
CA ARG A 248 0.52 6.10 6.53
C ARG A 248 1.40 4.97 6.00
N LEU A 249 2.67 4.94 6.36
CA LEU A 249 3.58 3.88 5.94
C LEU A 249 3.03 2.50 6.36
N GLU A 250 2.62 2.33 7.61
CA GLU A 250 2.01 1.07 8.08
C GLU A 250 0.72 0.73 7.31
N SER A 251 -0.11 1.72 7.01
CA SER A 251 -1.35 1.53 6.25
C SER A 251 -1.08 1.13 4.79
N LEU A 252 -0.05 1.67 4.17
CA LEU A 252 0.39 1.35 2.82
C LEU A 252 1.09 -0.02 2.73
N MET A 253 1.74 -0.47 3.80
CA MET A 253 2.42 -1.76 3.85
C MET A 253 1.49 -2.97 4.08
N GLY A 254 0.28 -2.94 3.56
CA GLY A 254 -0.72 -4.02 3.65
C GLY A 254 -1.85 -3.75 4.63
N GLY A 255 -1.95 -2.53 5.14
CA GLY A 255 -3.06 -2.05 5.94
C GLY A 255 -4.25 -1.59 5.09
N SER A 256 -5.05 -0.67 5.63
CA SER A 256 -6.30 -0.22 5.01
C SER A 256 -6.09 0.55 3.71
N ALA A 257 -5.04 1.37 3.61
CA ALA A 257 -4.75 2.10 2.37
C ALA A 257 -4.36 1.16 1.23
N ALA A 258 -3.48 0.18 1.48
CA ALA A 258 -3.11 -0.81 0.47
C ALA A 258 -4.33 -1.60 -0.04
N LYS A 259 -5.24 -2.02 0.87
CA LYS A 259 -6.47 -2.70 0.49
C LYS A 259 -7.36 -1.83 -0.39
N ARG A 260 -7.54 -0.56 -0.03
CA ARG A 260 -8.37 0.39 -0.79
C ARG A 260 -7.78 0.70 -2.16
N ILE A 261 -6.45 0.82 -2.28
CA ILE A 261 -5.77 0.99 -3.57
C ILE A 261 -6.05 -0.21 -4.49
N ASN A 262 -5.89 -1.42 -3.98
CA ASN A 262 -6.19 -2.63 -4.75
C ASN A 262 -7.67 -2.71 -5.12
N THR A 263 -8.59 -2.43 -4.19
CA THR A 263 -10.04 -2.39 -4.46
C THR A 263 -10.38 -1.36 -5.53
N CYS A 264 -9.74 -0.18 -5.50
CA CYS A 264 -9.92 0.85 -6.52
C CYS A 264 -9.53 0.33 -7.91
N ARG A 265 -8.33 -0.24 -8.04
CA ARG A 265 -7.84 -0.82 -9.29
C ARG A 265 -8.76 -1.91 -9.80
N ASP A 266 -9.08 -2.88 -8.96
CA ASP A 266 -9.88 -4.06 -9.34
C ASP A 266 -11.30 -3.65 -9.76
N TYR A 267 -11.89 -2.67 -9.06
CA TYR A 267 -13.18 -2.12 -9.43
C TYR A 267 -13.16 -1.41 -10.78
N LEU A 268 -12.19 -0.52 -11.00
CA LEU A 268 -12.04 0.19 -12.26
C LEU A 268 -11.83 -0.77 -13.44
N LEU A 269 -10.95 -1.78 -13.29
CA LEU A 269 -10.70 -2.79 -14.32
C LEU A 269 -11.92 -3.64 -14.65
N ALA A 270 -12.81 -3.84 -13.71
CA ALA A 270 -14.05 -4.59 -13.95
C ALA A 270 -15.11 -3.78 -14.69
N HIS A 271 -14.98 -2.45 -14.78
CA HIS A 271 -16.00 -1.56 -15.34
C HIS A 271 -15.55 -0.76 -16.58
N VAL A 272 -14.35 -1.09 -17.11
CA VAL A 272 -13.80 -0.48 -18.33
C VAL A 272 -13.36 -1.50 -19.37
#